data_70c0406375e2f640cc3bad64bfd1c1ff
#
_entry.id   70c0406375e2f640cc3bad64bfd1c1ff
#
_cell.length_a   1.000
_cell.length_b   1.000
_cell.length_c   1.000
_cell.angle_alpha   90.00
_cell.angle_beta   90.00
_cell.angle_gamma   90.00
#
_symmetry.space_group_name_H-M   'P 1'
#
loop_
_entity.id
_entity.type
_entity.pdbx_description
1 polymer ?
#
loop_
_entity_poly.entity_id
_entity_poly.type
_entity_poly.pdbx_seq_one_letter_code
_entity_poly.pdbx_strand_id
1 'polypeptide(L)' 'MLIRKIEVFLRHTGMPATKFGRLAARDPRLVTDLRNGRTPRVRTERRVEHFMNTFREGPHAY' A
#
# COMPACT_ATOMS: atom_id res chain seq x y z
N MET A 1 -4.96 -1.10 11.97
CA MET A 1 -4.03 -2.05 11.36
C MET A 1 -3.65 -1.61 9.97
N LEU A 2 -2.37 -1.62 9.68
CA LEU A 2 -1.89 -1.11 8.40
C LEU A 2 -2.48 -1.85 7.20
N ILE A 3 -2.50 -3.19 7.25
CA ILE A 3 -3.03 -3.98 6.12
C ILE A 3 -4.48 -3.61 5.80
N ARG A 4 -5.27 -3.32 6.80
CA ARG A 4 -6.66 -2.93 6.61
C ARG A 4 -6.77 -1.61 5.86
N LYS A 5 -5.94 -0.64 6.23
CA LYS A 5 -5.88 0.66 5.54
C LYS A 5 -5.47 0.47 4.09
N ILE A 6 -4.50 -0.41 3.84
CA ILE A 6 -4.04 -0.72 2.49
C ILE A 6 -5.16 -1.34 1.67
N GLU A 7 -5.87 -2.32 2.22
CA GLU A 7 -6.94 -2.98 1.48
C GLU A 7 -8.04 -2.00 1.07
N VAL A 8 -8.39 -1.07 1.96
CA VAL A 8 -9.36 -0.03 1.64
C VAL A 8 -8.83 0.86 0.51
N PHE A 9 -7.56 1.25 0.62
CA PHE A 9 -6.92 2.09 -0.40
C PHE A 9 -6.92 1.41 -1.77
N LEU A 10 -6.56 0.12 -1.81
CA LEU A 10 -6.55 -0.63 -3.07
C LEU A 10 -7.95 -0.73 -3.68
N ARG A 11 -8.96 -0.88 -2.84
CA ARG A 11 -10.35 -0.95 -3.29
C ARG A 11 -10.79 0.38 -3.89
N HIS A 12 -10.43 1.49 -3.24
CA HIS A 12 -10.81 2.82 -3.71
C HIS A 12 -10.10 3.22 -5.00
N THR A 13 -8.84 2.87 -5.12
CA THR A 13 -8.04 3.28 -6.28
C THR A 13 -8.08 2.27 -7.43
N GLY A 14 -8.44 1.02 -7.14
CA GLY A 14 -8.33 -0.05 -8.12
C GLY A 14 -6.89 -0.46 -8.42
N MET A 15 -5.94 0.02 -7.63
CA MET A 15 -4.52 -0.27 -7.84
C MET A 15 -4.21 -1.74 -7.52
N PRO A 16 -3.46 -2.44 -8.39
CA PRO A 16 -2.99 -3.78 -8.07
C PRO A 16 -2.06 -3.78 -6.84
N ALA A 17 -2.17 -4.83 -6.02
CA ALA A 17 -1.37 -4.93 -4.80
C ALA A 17 0.14 -4.88 -5.08
N THR A 18 0.59 -5.54 -6.15
CA THR A 18 1.99 -5.55 -6.54
C THR A 18 2.50 -4.15 -6.86
N LYS A 19 1.70 -3.39 -7.60
CA LYS A 19 2.06 -2.02 -7.94
C LYS A 19 2.10 -1.14 -6.70
N PHE A 20 1.14 -1.31 -5.81
CA PHE A 20 1.12 -0.57 -4.55
C PHE A 20 2.41 -0.79 -3.76
N GLY A 21 2.81 -2.05 -3.60
CA GLY A 21 4.04 -2.37 -2.86
C GLY A 21 5.27 -1.73 -3.47
N ARG A 22 5.37 -1.74 -4.80
CA ARG A 22 6.49 -1.11 -5.50
C ARG A 22 6.54 0.39 -5.28
N LEU A 23 5.41 1.05 -5.38
CA LEU A 23 5.36 2.51 -5.27
C LEU A 23 5.51 2.97 -3.83
N ALA A 24 4.88 2.27 -2.88
CA ALA A 24 4.87 2.70 -1.49
C ALA A 24 6.15 2.33 -0.75
N ALA A 25 6.74 1.17 -1.03
CA ALA A 25 7.87 0.67 -0.26
C ALA A 25 8.94 -0.02 -1.11
N ARG A 26 8.86 0.08 -2.43
CA ARG A 26 9.76 -0.59 -3.37
C ARG A 26 9.82 -2.10 -3.15
N ASP A 27 8.72 -2.67 -2.72
CA ASP A 27 8.65 -4.09 -2.41
C ASP A 27 7.34 -4.66 -2.99
N PRO A 28 7.41 -5.41 -4.11
CA PRO A 28 6.21 -5.96 -4.73
C PRO A 28 5.50 -7.00 -3.88
N ARG A 29 6.16 -7.52 -2.86
CA ARG A 29 5.58 -8.52 -1.95
C ARG A 29 4.98 -7.92 -0.69
N LEU A 30 5.04 -6.60 -0.54
CA LEU A 30 4.60 -5.93 0.68
C LEU A 30 3.20 -6.36 1.11
N VAL A 31 2.23 -6.24 0.22
CA VAL A 31 0.83 -6.53 0.56
C VAL A 31 0.64 -8.00 0.87
N THR A 32 1.22 -8.87 0.05
CA THR A 32 1.14 -10.32 0.27
C THR A 32 1.72 -10.70 1.63
N ASP A 33 2.88 -10.15 1.97
CA ASP A 33 3.51 -10.43 3.26
C ASP A 33 2.65 -9.96 4.43
N LEU A 34 2.05 -8.77 4.31
CA LEU A 34 1.18 -8.25 5.36
C LEU A 34 -0.10 -9.08 5.48
N ARG A 35 -0.64 -9.57 4.38
CA ARG A 35 -1.80 -10.46 4.39
C ARG A 35 -1.48 -11.79 5.09
N ASN A 36 -0.23 -12.22 5.00
CA ASN A 36 0.24 -13.45 5.65
C ASN A 36 0.62 -13.25 7.11
N GLY A 37 0.38 -12.06 7.66
CA GLY A 37 0.60 -11.81 9.07
C GLY A 37 1.95 -11.21 9.42
N ARG A 38 2.77 -10.85 8.42
CA ARG A 38 4.07 -10.23 8.67
C ARG A 38 3.87 -8.85 9.28
N THR A 39 4.64 -8.54 10.31
CA THR A 39 4.63 -7.22 10.93
C THR A 39 5.60 -6.30 10.19
N PRO A 40 5.15 -5.15 9.68
CA PRO A 40 6.04 -4.23 8.99
C PRO A 40 6.94 -3.50 9.98
N ARG A 41 8.12 -3.11 9.52
CA ARG A 41 8.99 -2.23 10.31
C ARG A 41 8.35 -0.85 10.38
N VAL A 42 8.63 -0.12 11.47
CA VAL A 42 8.09 1.23 11.65
C VAL A 42 8.41 2.12 10.45
N ARG A 43 9.63 2.04 9.94
CA ARG A 43 10.04 2.83 8.79
C ARG A 43 9.21 2.52 7.54
N THR A 44 8.96 1.23 7.29
CA THR A 44 8.13 0.80 6.16
C THR A 44 6.69 1.28 6.34
N GLU A 45 6.16 1.13 7.54
CA GLU A 45 4.81 1.58 7.86
C GLU A 45 4.64 3.07 7.59
N ARG A 46 5.60 3.89 8.03
CA ARG A 46 5.56 5.33 7.80
C ARG A 46 5.61 5.67 6.32
N ARG A 47 6.43 4.98 5.55
CA ARG A 47 6.52 5.21 4.11
C ARG A 47 5.21 4.87 3.42
N VAL A 48 4.60 3.75 3.80
CA VAL A 48 3.34 3.31 3.22
C VAL A 48 2.23 4.29 3.56
N GLU A 49 2.14 4.72 4.81
CA GLU A 49 1.14 5.68 5.24
C GLU A 49 1.33 7.02 4.52
N HIS A 50 2.57 7.47 4.40
CA HIS A 50 2.87 8.70 3.68
C HIS A 50 2.41 8.59 2.22
N PHE A 51 2.70 7.47 1.57
CA PHE A 51 2.29 7.26 0.19
C PHE A 51 0.76 7.36 0.06
N MET A 52 0.02 6.69 0.93
CA MET A 52 -1.44 6.73 0.90
C MET A 52 -1.98 8.13 1.15
N ASN A 53 -1.38 8.85 2.10
CA ASN A 53 -1.83 10.19 2.46
C ASN A 53 -1.54 11.24 1.38
N THR A 54 -0.49 11.04 0.60
CA THR A 54 -0.09 11.98 -0.44
C THR A 54 -0.53 11.57 -1.83
N PHE A 55 -1.04 10.34 -1.97
CA PHE A 55 -1.51 9.85 -3.26
C PHE A 55 -2.73 10.66 -3.70
N ARG A 56 -2.69 11.12 -4.95
CA ARG A 56 -3.83 11.83 -5.53
C ARG A 56 -4.31 11.04 -6.74
N GLU A 57 -5.59 10.70 -6.73
CA GLU A 57 -6.21 10.10 -7.88
C GLU A 57 -6.31 11.17 -8.96
N GLY A 58 -5.66 10.89 -10.07
CA GLY A 58 -5.84 11.71 -11.26
C GLY A 58 -7.05 11.20 -12.06
N PRO A 59 -7.29 11.79 -13.23
CA PRO A 59 -8.33 11.29 -14.14
C PRO A 59 -8.03 9.88 -14.65
N HIS A 60 -6.85 9.35 -14.35
CA HIS A 60 -6.42 8.01 -14.73
C HIS A 60 -6.42 7.10 -13.51
N ALA A 61 -7.58 6.65 -13.10
CA ALA A 61 -7.69 5.65 -12.07
C ALA A 61 -7.13 4.32 -12.59
N TYR A 62 -6.49 3.57 -11.73
CA TYR A 62 -5.90 2.28 -12.09
C TYR A 62 -6.95 1.23 -12.40
#